data_18a514db15ae54f7bf3a02a7ce2ed974
#
_entry.id   18a514db15ae54f7bf3a02a7ce2ed974
#
_cell.length_a   1.000
_cell.length_b   1.000
_cell.length_c   1.000
_cell.angle_alpha   90.00
_cell.angle_beta   90.00
_cell.angle_gamma   90.00
#
_symmetry.space_group_name_H-M   'P 1'
#
loop_
_entity.id
_entity.type
_entity.pdbx_description
1 polymer ?
#
loop_
_entity_poly.entity_id
_entity_poly.type
_entity_poly.pdbx_seq_one_letter_code
_entity_poly.pdbx_strand_id
1 'polypeptide(L)'
;MANVIVVGSQWGDEGKGKIVDWLSERADVVVRYQGGHNAGHTLVIDGVSYKLALLPSGLVRGKLSVIGNGVVVDPHHFVAEVEKLTSQGVKITPDILKIADNAPLILSLHRELDAVRENANSGLKIGTTKRGIGPAYEDKVGRRAIRVCDLAEPETLMPKIERLLSHHNALRRGMGMAEISAQSLYDELTSVADKIQPYVARVWDLLDTHRKGGSRILFEGAQGALLDNDHGTYPFVTSSNTVAGQAAAGSGLGPTAIGYTLGITKAYTTRVGEGPFPCELFDDIGRHLSTVGKEVGVNTGRPRRCGWFDSVLVRQTVKTSGINGIALTKLDVLDGLKEIKVCVGYELDGQKIDYLPASMGAQAAVKPIFETLEGWSETTAGARSWSELPAQAVKYVRYIEELIGAPVAMLSTSPERLDTILVQDPFQD
;
A
#
# COMPACT_ATOMS: atom_id res chain seq x y z
N MET A 1 -7.27 24.39 -0.74
CA MET A 1 -6.83 23.28 -1.63
C MET A 1 -6.73 22.03 -0.80
N ALA A 2 -7.34 20.96 -1.24
CA ALA A 2 -7.37 19.70 -0.49
C ALA A 2 -6.03 18.96 -0.61
N ASN A 3 -5.52 18.45 0.51
CA ASN A 3 -4.50 17.40 0.49
C ASN A 3 -5.20 16.08 0.15
N VAL A 4 -4.59 15.26 -0.67
CA VAL A 4 -5.18 14.01 -1.14
C VAL A 4 -4.44 12.81 -0.55
N ILE A 5 -5.20 11.86 0.01
CA ILE A 5 -4.67 10.57 0.44
C ILE A 5 -5.14 9.50 -0.53
N VAL A 6 -4.22 8.67 -1.00
CA VAL A 6 -4.52 7.48 -1.79
C VAL A 6 -4.35 6.24 -0.93
N VAL A 7 -5.43 5.48 -0.76
CA VAL A 7 -5.44 4.18 -0.07
C VAL A 7 -5.96 3.09 -0.99
N GLY A 8 -5.42 1.88 -0.89
CA GLY A 8 -6.06 0.71 -1.48
C GLY A 8 -7.28 0.31 -0.64
N SER A 9 -8.44 0.12 -1.24
CA SER A 9 -9.66 -0.21 -0.50
C SER A 9 -9.87 -1.72 -0.31
N GLN A 10 -9.00 -2.55 -0.85
CA GLN A 10 -9.05 -4.02 -0.80
C GLN A 10 -7.75 -4.57 -0.19
N TRP A 11 -7.24 -5.71 -0.68
CA TRP A 11 -6.00 -6.35 -0.19
C TRP A 11 -4.72 -5.92 -0.91
N GLY A 12 -4.66 -4.70 -1.45
CA GLY A 12 -3.54 -4.25 -2.28
C GLY A 12 -3.72 -4.68 -3.74
N ASP A 13 -2.75 -4.27 -4.57
CA ASP A 13 -2.74 -4.59 -6.02
C ASP A 13 -3.96 -4.06 -6.81
N GLU A 14 -4.66 -3.05 -6.29
CA GLU A 14 -5.83 -2.42 -6.94
C GLU A 14 -5.48 -1.57 -8.16
N GLY A 15 -4.19 -1.48 -8.53
CA GLY A 15 -3.74 -0.62 -9.63
C GLY A 15 -3.41 0.81 -9.20
N LYS A 16 -3.05 1.00 -7.93
CA LYS A 16 -2.69 2.33 -7.36
C LYS A 16 -1.66 3.09 -8.19
N GLY A 17 -0.67 2.42 -8.79
CA GLY A 17 0.43 3.06 -9.50
C GLY A 17 -0.03 4.02 -10.59
N LYS A 18 -1.00 3.63 -11.43
CA LYS A 18 -1.57 4.49 -12.49
C LYS A 18 -2.20 5.76 -11.92
N ILE A 19 -3.02 5.62 -10.88
CA ILE A 19 -3.76 6.74 -10.27
C ILE A 19 -2.80 7.66 -9.50
N VAL A 20 -1.85 7.09 -8.77
CA VAL A 20 -0.82 7.86 -8.06
C VAL A 20 0.07 8.63 -9.04
N ASP A 21 0.44 8.05 -10.19
CA ASP A 21 1.18 8.76 -11.24
C ASP A 21 0.37 9.94 -11.78
N TRP A 22 -0.92 9.73 -12.07
CA TRP A 22 -1.82 10.78 -12.55
C TRP A 22 -1.97 11.91 -11.54
N LEU A 23 -2.09 11.60 -10.24
CA LEU A 23 -2.20 12.59 -9.17
C LEU A 23 -0.87 13.27 -8.87
N SER A 24 0.26 12.54 -8.93
CA SER A 24 1.59 13.09 -8.61
C SER A 24 2.01 14.20 -9.58
N GLU A 25 1.56 14.17 -10.83
CA GLU A 25 1.77 15.27 -11.77
C GLU A 25 1.14 16.58 -11.29
N ARG A 26 -0.01 16.49 -10.62
CA ARG A 26 -0.78 17.61 -10.10
C ARG A 26 -0.38 18.03 -8.69
N ALA A 27 0.31 17.17 -7.97
CA ALA A 27 0.82 17.44 -6.63
C ALA A 27 2.08 18.31 -6.67
N ASP A 28 2.32 19.04 -5.61
CA ASP A 28 3.57 19.78 -5.37
C ASP A 28 4.51 18.94 -4.49
N VAL A 29 3.95 18.15 -3.58
CA VAL A 29 4.68 17.25 -2.67
C VAL A 29 4.03 15.87 -2.69
N VAL A 30 4.85 14.81 -2.72
CA VAL A 30 4.39 13.40 -2.63
C VAL A 30 5.01 12.73 -1.41
N VAL A 31 4.19 12.14 -0.55
CA VAL A 31 4.60 11.61 0.76
C VAL A 31 4.27 10.12 0.89
N ARG A 32 5.28 9.28 1.11
CA ARG A 32 5.11 7.92 1.63
C ARG A 32 5.02 7.99 3.15
N TYR A 33 3.97 7.46 3.74
CA TYR A 33 3.70 7.64 5.17
C TYR A 33 3.66 6.34 5.99
N GLN A 34 3.72 5.16 5.34
CA GLN A 34 3.71 3.86 6.02
C GLN A 34 4.32 2.76 5.14
N GLY A 35 4.51 1.57 5.73
CA GLY A 35 5.12 0.43 5.06
C GLY A 35 6.64 0.54 4.99
N GLY A 36 7.21 0.00 3.96
CA GLY A 36 8.64 0.02 3.66
C GLY A 36 8.87 -0.36 2.21
N HIS A 37 9.99 -0.99 1.91
CA HIS A 37 10.32 -1.44 0.56
C HIS A 37 9.64 -2.77 0.16
N ASN A 38 8.66 -3.24 0.95
CA ASN A 38 7.82 -4.40 0.62
C ASN A 38 6.72 -4.09 -0.40
N ALA A 39 6.36 -2.81 -0.57
CA ALA A 39 5.37 -2.37 -1.55
C ALA A 39 6.07 -1.88 -2.81
N GLY A 40 6.01 -2.67 -3.87
CA GLY A 40 6.54 -2.23 -5.17
C GLY A 40 5.43 -1.83 -6.13
N HIS A 41 5.68 -0.76 -6.88
CA HIS A 41 4.83 -0.37 -8.00
C HIS A 41 5.68 0.05 -9.20
N THR A 42 5.10 -0.04 -10.37
CA THR A 42 5.74 0.35 -11.61
C THR A 42 5.04 1.57 -12.18
N LEU A 43 5.82 2.57 -12.53
CA LEU A 43 5.37 3.74 -13.29
C LEU A 43 5.90 3.62 -14.72
N VAL A 44 5.09 3.98 -15.70
CA VAL A 44 5.53 4.06 -17.09
C VAL A 44 5.36 5.51 -17.55
N ILE A 45 6.48 6.17 -17.85
CA ILE A 45 6.52 7.57 -18.25
C ILE A 45 7.32 7.65 -19.53
N ASP A 46 6.69 8.17 -20.59
CA ASP A 46 7.28 8.31 -21.93
C ASP A 46 7.92 7.01 -22.43
N GLY A 47 7.26 5.87 -22.17
CA GLY A 47 7.72 4.54 -22.57
C GLY A 47 8.80 3.94 -21.67
N VAL A 48 9.31 4.67 -20.68
CA VAL A 48 10.30 4.19 -19.71
C VAL A 48 9.62 3.66 -18.46
N SER A 49 10.03 2.46 -18.02
CA SER A 49 9.47 1.79 -16.86
C SER A 49 10.34 2.01 -15.61
N TYR A 50 9.78 2.64 -14.60
CA TYR A 50 10.41 2.88 -13.30
C TYR A 50 9.79 1.97 -12.25
N LYS A 51 10.60 1.09 -11.65
CA LYS A 51 10.16 0.20 -10.56
C LYS A 51 10.59 0.79 -9.23
N LEU A 52 9.62 1.26 -8.47
CA LEU A 52 9.79 1.86 -7.14
C LEU A 52 9.37 0.87 -6.05
N ALA A 53 10.05 0.92 -4.92
CA ALA A 53 9.70 0.13 -3.74
C ALA A 53 9.60 0.99 -2.47
N LEU A 54 10.62 1.78 -2.17
CA LEU A 54 10.70 2.66 -1.00
C LEU A 54 10.47 4.13 -1.37
N LEU A 55 11.02 4.56 -2.50
CA LEU A 55 10.98 5.97 -2.92
C LEU A 55 9.58 6.37 -3.41
N PRO A 56 9.13 7.62 -3.07
CA PRO A 56 7.83 8.11 -3.53
C PRO A 56 7.76 8.32 -5.04
N SER A 57 6.56 8.14 -5.62
CA SER A 57 6.30 8.27 -7.06
C SER A 57 6.65 9.64 -7.64
N GLY A 58 6.54 10.70 -6.85
CA GLY A 58 6.81 12.06 -7.28
C GLY A 58 8.21 12.31 -7.80
N LEU A 59 9.21 11.52 -7.35
CA LEU A 59 10.61 11.67 -7.78
C LEU A 59 10.78 11.58 -9.28
N VAL A 60 10.11 10.63 -9.93
CA VAL A 60 10.20 10.44 -11.40
C VAL A 60 9.62 11.62 -12.17
N ARG A 61 8.83 12.46 -11.49
CA ARG A 61 8.23 13.71 -12.00
C ARG A 61 8.96 14.97 -11.53
N GLY A 62 10.09 14.83 -10.84
CA GLY A 62 10.85 15.95 -10.26
C GLY A 62 10.12 16.71 -9.16
N LYS A 63 9.14 16.06 -8.49
CA LYS A 63 8.37 16.65 -7.38
C LYS A 63 9.08 16.44 -6.06
N LEU A 64 8.91 17.35 -5.11
CA LEU A 64 9.35 17.12 -3.74
C LEU A 64 8.73 15.84 -3.22
N SER A 65 9.57 14.90 -2.83
CA SER A 65 9.19 13.55 -2.45
C SER A 65 9.71 13.24 -1.06
N VAL A 66 8.83 12.77 -0.20
CA VAL A 66 9.10 12.68 1.24
C VAL A 66 8.82 11.27 1.75
N ILE A 67 9.75 10.71 2.49
CA ILE A 67 9.58 9.49 3.27
C ILE A 67 9.29 9.91 4.71
N GLY A 68 8.06 9.68 5.16
CA GLY A 68 7.59 10.04 6.49
C GLY A 68 8.05 9.09 7.59
N ASN A 69 7.87 9.51 8.83
CA ASN A 69 8.27 8.76 10.03
C ASN A 69 7.50 7.46 10.26
N GLY A 70 6.38 7.26 9.55
CA GLY A 70 5.63 6.00 9.60
C GLY A 70 6.24 4.89 8.75
N VAL A 71 7.17 5.19 7.86
CA VAL A 71 7.87 4.22 7.02
C VAL A 71 9.02 3.59 7.80
N VAL A 72 9.22 2.28 7.66
CA VAL A 72 10.44 1.61 8.09
C VAL A 72 11.42 1.57 6.92
N VAL A 73 12.61 2.16 7.09
CA VAL A 73 13.56 2.44 6.01
C VAL A 73 14.71 1.44 6.04
N ASP A 74 14.86 0.63 5.00
CA ASP A 74 16.09 -0.14 4.80
C ASP A 74 17.15 0.79 4.20
N PRO A 75 18.23 1.11 4.94
CA PRO A 75 19.21 2.11 4.52
C PRO A 75 19.98 1.70 3.27
N HIS A 76 20.32 0.42 3.13
CA HIS A 76 21.01 -0.11 1.96
C HIS A 76 20.09 -0.12 0.72
N HIS A 77 18.84 -0.51 0.91
CA HIS A 77 17.85 -0.48 -0.17
C HIS A 77 17.57 0.95 -0.65
N PHE A 78 17.50 1.91 0.28
CA PHE A 78 17.35 3.33 -0.04
C PHE A 78 18.47 3.81 -0.97
N VAL A 79 19.73 3.56 -0.59
CA VAL A 79 20.89 3.95 -1.41
C VAL A 79 20.86 3.28 -2.78
N ALA A 80 20.61 1.97 -2.81
CA ALA A 80 20.54 1.22 -4.07
C ALA A 80 19.42 1.71 -5.00
N GLU A 81 18.25 2.06 -4.45
CA GLU A 81 17.12 2.56 -5.24
C GLU A 81 17.38 3.97 -5.77
N VAL A 82 18.01 4.84 -4.98
CA VAL A 82 18.48 6.17 -5.43
C VAL A 82 19.50 6.04 -6.58
N GLU A 83 20.52 5.22 -6.40
CA GLU A 83 21.55 4.97 -7.43
C GLU A 83 20.93 4.42 -8.73
N LYS A 84 20.01 3.47 -8.60
CA LYS A 84 19.29 2.88 -9.74
C LYS A 84 18.48 3.91 -10.51
N LEU A 85 17.66 4.73 -9.84
CA LEU A 85 16.86 5.75 -10.52
C LEU A 85 17.73 6.82 -11.15
N THR A 86 18.81 7.20 -10.47
CA THR A 86 19.80 8.16 -11.03
C THR A 86 20.43 7.61 -12.30
N SER A 87 20.77 6.31 -12.34
CA SER A 87 21.29 5.67 -13.56
C SER A 87 20.27 5.60 -14.70
N GLN A 88 18.97 5.69 -14.40
CA GLN A 88 17.87 5.79 -15.36
C GLN A 88 17.58 7.24 -15.78
N GLY A 89 18.40 8.21 -15.36
CA GLY A 89 18.28 9.62 -15.74
C GLY A 89 17.39 10.46 -14.82
N VAL A 90 16.87 9.89 -13.71
CA VAL A 90 16.08 10.66 -12.73
C VAL A 90 17.05 11.53 -11.92
N LYS A 91 16.83 12.85 -11.93
CA LYS A 91 17.62 13.77 -11.11
C LYS A 91 17.14 13.70 -9.66
N ILE A 92 17.96 13.10 -8.78
CA ILE A 92 17.65 12.99 -7.34
C ILE A 92 18.66 13.84 -6.56
N THR A 93 18.16 14.84 -5.86
CA THR A 93 18.96 15.74 -5.03
C THR A 93 18.33 15.89 -3.64
N PRO A 94 19.09 16.35 -2.64
CA PRO A 94 18.53 16.67 -1.33
C PRO A 94 17.38 17.69 -1.33
N ASP A 95 17.22 18.48 -2.39
CA ASP A 95 16.11 19.44 -2.48
C ASP A 95 14.78 18.79 -2.84
N ILE A 96 14.82 17.66 -3.57
CA ILE A 96 13.62 16.98 -4.04
C ILE A 96 13.32 15.64 -3.37
N LEU A 97 14.25 15.12 -2.55
CA LEU A 97 14.03 13.91 -1.74
C LEU A 97 14.35 14.20 -0.28
N LYS A 98 13.41 13.86 0.61
CA LYS A 98 13.57 14.00 2.06
C LYS A 98 13.18 12.73 2.78
N ILE A 99 13.87 12.45 3.88
CA ILE A 99 13.56 11.35 4.82
C ILE A 99 13.36 11.95 6.19
N ALA A 100 12.33 11.51 6.89
CA ALA A 100 12.09 11.90 8.27
C ALA A 100 13.26 11.45 9.17
N ASP A 101 13.80 12.37 9.93
CA ASP A 101 14.89 12.14 10.90
C ASP A 101 14.53 11.06 11.93
N ASN A 102 13.25 10.96 12.29
CA ASN A 102 12.72 10.03 13.28
C ASN A 102 12.14 8.73 12.66
N ALA A 103 12.35 8.46 11.37
CA ALA A 103 11.96 7.20 10.75
C ALA A 103 12.81 6.03 11.27
N PRO A 104 12.21 4.88 11.62
CA PRO A 104 12.95 3.70 12.07
C PRO A 104 13.64 2.98 10.91
N LEU A 105 14.80 2.37 11.19
CA LEU A 105 15.57 1.63 10.21
C LEU A 105 15.23 0.13 10.22
N ILE A 106 15.26 -0.48 9.04
CA ILE A 106 15.31 -1.92 8.86
C ILE A 106 16.78 -2.33 8.83
N LEU A 107 17.16 -3.30 9.67
CA LEU A 107 18.50 -3.82 9.79
C LEU A 107 18.57 -5.24 9.22
N SER A 108 19.78 -5.73 8.95
CA SER A 108 20.00 -7.10 8.47
C SER A 108 19.33 -8.15 9.36
N LEU A 109 19.43 -7.99 10.69
CA LEU A 109 18.80 -8.87 11.67
C LEU A 109 17.28 -8.96 11.56
N HIS A 110 16.60 -7.88 11.13
CA HIS A 110 15.16 -7.90 10.91
C HIS A 110 14.78 -8.79 9.72
N ARG A 111 15.54 -8.73 8.63
CA ARG A 111 15.33 -9.57 7.45
C ARG A 111 15.55 -11.06 7.76
N GLU A 112 16.61 -11.36 8.51
CA GLU A 112 16.90 -12.73 8.95
C GLU A 112 15.77 -13.28 9.84
N LEU A 113 15.31 -12.49 10.82
CA LEU A 113 14.25 -12.89 11.74
C LEU A 113 12.92 -13.11 11.00
N ASP A 114 12.56 -12.22 10.07
CA ASP A 114 11.37 -12.36 9.22
C ASP A 114 11.43 -13.65 8.38
N ALA A 115 12.59 -13.93 7.77
CA ALA A 115 12.79 -15.14 6.98
C ALA A 115 12.71 -16.43 7.83
N VAL A 116 13.27 -16.43 9.03
CA VAL A 116 13.23 -17.60 9.93
C VAL A 116 11.81 -17.87 10.40
N ARG A 117 11.07 -16.82 10.82
CA ARG A 117 9.67 -16.94 11.26
C ARG A 117 8.77 -17.47 10.14
N GLU A 118 8.92 -16.96 8.92
CA GLU A 118 8.10 -17.36 7.77
C GLU A 118 8.43 -18.78 7.29
N ASN A 119 9.66 -19.25 7.52
CA ASN A 119 10.08 -20.60 7.13
C ASN A 119 9.86 -21.66 8.23
N ALA A 120 9.47 -21.26 9.45
CA ALA A 120 9.24 -22.18 10.56
C ALA A 120 8.12 -23.17 10.23
N ASN A 121 8.40 -24.47 10.38
CA ASN A 121 7.47 -25.56 10.02
C ASN A 121 6.29 -25.70 11.00
N SER A 122 6.30 -25.00 12.14
CA SER A 122 5.36 -25.16 13.26
C SER A 122 4.46 -23.96 13.49
N GLY A 123 4.24 -23.11 12.49
CA GLY A 123 3.46 -21.87 12.66
C GLY A 123 2.51 -21.55 11.52
N LEU A 124 1.61 -20.62 11.79
CA LEU A 124 0.75 -20.02 10.77
C LEU A 124 1.63 -19.18 9.82
N LYS A 125 1.65 -19.55 8.54
CA LYS A 125 2.33 -18.76 7.51
C LYS A 125 1.50 -17.52 7.19
N ILE A 126 2.10 -16.34 7.32
CA ILE A 126 1.45 -15.07 6.99
C ILE A 126 1.58 -14.75 5.49
N GLY A 127 2.62 -15.26 4.83
CA GLY A 127 2.93 -14.94 3.44
C GLY A 127 3.77 -13.67 3.31
N THR A 128 4.67 -13.41 4.28
CA THR A 128 5.51 -12.19 4.30
C THR A 128 6.43 -12.09 3.09
N THR A 129 6.95 -10.90 2.84
CA THR A 129 7.96 -10.66 1.79
C THR A 129 9.38 -10.95 2.25
N LYS A 130 9.57 -11.34 3.51
CA LYS A 130 10.88 -11.60 4.17
C LYS A 130 11.84 -10.41 4.09
N ARG A 131 11.30 -9.20 4.14
CA ARG A 131 12.07 -7.94 4.05
C ARG A 131 12.28 -7.26 5.41
N GLY A 132 11.91 -7.92 6.50
CA GLY A 132 12.12 -7.42 7.85
C GLY A 132 11.17 -6.33 8.29
N ILE A 133 10.06 -6.12 7.57
CA ILE A 133 9.10 -5.06 7.88
C ILE A 133 8.48 -5.25 9.26
N GLY A 134 7.95 -6.45 9.54
CA GLY A 134 7.33 -6.78 10.83
C GLY A 134 8.27 -6.58 12.00
N PRO A 135 9.44 -7.24 12.02
CA PRO A 135 10.42 -7.06 13.08
C PRO A 135 10.88 -5.62 13.30
N ALA A 136 10.98 -4.80 12.23
CA ALA A 136 11.32 -3.38 12.39
C ALA A 136 10.20 -2.58 13.07
N TYR A 137 8.93 -2.85 12.75
CA TYR A 137 7.79 -2.27 13.48
C TYR A 137 7.71 -2.76 14.93
N GLU A 138 8.00 -4.04 15.21
CA GLU A 138 8.12 -4.56 16.58
C GLU A 138 9.14 -3.76 17.38
N ASP A 139 10.30 -3.46 16.82
CA ASP A 139 11.34 -2.68 17.48
C ASP A 139 10.94 -1.22 17.66
N LYS A 140 10.23 -0.63 16.71
CA LYS A 140 9.66 0.72 16.83
C LYS A 140 8.75 0.82 18.06
N VAL A 141 7.75 -0.05 18.19
CA VAL A 141 6.82 -0.02 19.33
C VAL A 141 7.48 -0.53 20.62
N GLY A 142 8.46 -1.42 20.52
CA GLY A 142 9.33 -1.89 21.59
C GLY A 142 10.32 -0.82 22.08
N ARG A 143 10.38 0.36 21.45
CA ARG A 143 11.23 1.50 21.82
C ARG A 143 12.74 1.16 21.84
N ARG A 144 13.17 0.28 20.93
CA ARG A 144 14.59 -0.12 20.74
C ARG A 144 15.09 0.07 19.31
N ALA A 145 14.22 0.56 18.38
CA ALA A 145 14.62 0.81 17.02
C ALA A 145 15.76 1.83 16.91
N ILE A 146 16.67 1.57 15.99
CA ILE A 146 17.60 2.60 15.48
C ILE A 146 16.83 3.45 14.47
N ARG A 147 17.00 4.77 14.55
CA ARG A 147 16.33 5.75 13.68
C ARG A 147 17.31 6.41 12.74
N VAL A 148 16.82 7.07 11.71
CA VAL A 148 17.62 7.80 10.72
C VAL A 148 18.53 8.85 11.39
N CYS A 149 18.02 9.61 12.38
CA CYS A 149 18.81 10.60 13.13
C CYS A 149 20.01 9.99 13.87
N ASP A 150 19.89 8.73 14.29
CA ASP A 150 20.98 8.07 15.04
C ASP A 150 22.25 7.86 14.20
N LEU A 151 22.10 7.85 12.87
CA LEU A 151 23.25 7.75 11.94
C LEU A 151 24.15 9.00 11.97
N ALA A 152 23.64 10.15 12.44
CA ALA A 152 24.43 11.38 12.59
C ALA A 152 25.18 11.46 13.92
N GLU A 153 24.93 10.53 14.85
CA GLU A 153 25.44 10.55 16.21
C GLU A 153 26.24 9.26 16.53
N PRO A 154 27.45 9.07 15.96
CA PRO A 154 28.24 7.84 16.16
C PRO A 154 28.49 7.49 17.64
N GLU A 155 28.61 8.51 18.49
CA GLU A 155 28.88 8.36 19.92
C GLU A 155 27.71 7.70 20.67
N THR A 156 26.47 7.97 20.27
CA THR A 156 25.26 7.40 20.86
C THR A 156 24.78 6.16 20.13
N LEU A 157 25.23 5.91 18.91
CA LEU A 157 24.79 4.80 18.07
C LEU A 157 25.20 3.43 18.66
N MET A 158 26.45 3.27 19.12
CA MET A 158 26.95 2.01 19.69
C MET A 158 26.12 1.55 20.91
N PRO A 159 25.89 2.38 21.93
CA PRO A 159 25.03 2.00 23.06
C PRO A 159 23.59 1.62 22.66
N LYS A 160 23.01 2.28 21.63
CA LYS A 160 21.69 1.93 21.09
C LYS A 160 21.70 0.56 20.42
N ILE A 161 22.75 0.25 19.66
CA ILE A 161 22.97 -1.07 19.04
C ILE A 161 23.09 -2.16 20.09
N GLU A 162 23.88 -1.96 21.14
CA GLU A 162 24.06 -2.92 22.24
C GLU A 162 22.72 -3.21 22.95
N ARG A 163 21.93 -2.17 23.22
CA ARG A 163 20.58 -2.29 23.78
C ARG A 163 19.64 -3.08 22.87
N LEU A 164 19.64 -2.82 21.55
CA LEU A 164 18.89 -3.57 20.56
C LEU A 164 19.30 -5.04 20.56
N LEU A 165 20.62 -5.28 20.51
CA LEU A 165 21.17 -6.63 20.42
C LEU A 165 20.99 -7.44 21.70
N SER A 166 20.90 -6.82 22.87
CA SER A 166 20.57 -7.55 24.11
C SER A 166 19.26 -8.30 23.99
N HIS A 167 18.25 -7.71 23.33
CA HIS A 167 16.97 -8.36 23.02
C HIS A 167 17.11 -9.39 21.90
N HIS A 168 17.67 -8.99 20.77
CA HIS A 168 17.74 -9.85 19.57
C HIS A 168 18.66 -11.04 19.76
N ASN A 169 19.78 -10.89 20.43
CA ASN A 169 20.70 -12.03 20.69
C ASN A 169 20.10 -13.02 21.69
N ALA A 170 19.30 -12.56 22.66
CA ALA A 170 18.55 -13.48 23.53
C ALA A 170 17.53 -14.31 22.72
N LEU A 171 16.79 -13.66 21.80
CA LEU A 171 15.87 -14.34 20.89
C LEU A 171 16.60 -15.31 19.96
N ARG A 172 17.72 -14.88 19.35
CA ARG A 172 18.54 -15.69 18.44
C ARG A 172 19.08 -16.95 19.11
N ARG A 173 19.57 -16.83 20.35
CA ARG A 173 19.98 -18.02 21.13
C ARG A 173 18.83 -19.00 21.31
N GLY A 174 17.64 -18.49 21.66
CA GLY A 174 16.44 -19.34 21.83
C GLY A 174 16.01 -20.04 20.53
N MET A 175 16.35 -19.49 19.39
CA MET A 175 16.06 -20.03 18.05
C MET A 175 17.24 -20.83 17.46
N GLY A 176 18.34 -21.03 18.21
CA GLY A 176 19.53 -21.73 17.71
C GLY A 176 20.32 -20.98 16.64
N MET A 177 20.18 -19.66 16.56
CA MET A 177 20.88 -18.78 15.63
C MET A 177 22.13 -18.18 16.27
N ALA A 178 23.15 -17.90 15.46
CA ALA A 178 24.35 -17.20 15.91
C ALA A 178 24.02 -15.77 16.39
N GLU A 179 24.69 -15.31 17.42
CA GLU A 179 24.60 -13.91 17.89
C GLU A 179 25.25 -12.96 16.87
N ILE A 180 24.78 -11.72 16.85
CA ILE A 180 25.32 -10.64 16.04
C ILE A 180 26.19 -9.76 16.95
N SER A 181 27.37 -9.40 16.49
CA SER A 181 28.25 -8.48 17.21
C SER A 181 27.80 -7.03 17.04
N ALA A 182 27.92 -6.23 18.09
CA ALA A 182 27.58 -4.82 18.02
C ALA A 182 28.44 -4.08 16.97
N GLN A 183 29.71 -4.42 16.87
CA GLN A 183 30.63 -3.84 15.90
C GLN A 183 30.19 -4.11 14.46
N SER A 184 29.79 -5.35 14.14
CA SER A 184 29.32 -5.70 12.79
C SER A 184 28.11 -4.87 12.37
N LEU A 185 27.16 -4.65 13.28
CA LEU A 185 25.96 -3.85 13.00
C LEU A 185 26.31 -2.34 12.91
N TYR A 186 27.24 -1.87 13.73
CA TYR A 186 27.74 -0.50 13.66
C TYR A 186 28.41 -0.24 12.30
N ASP A 187 29.29 -1.13 11.85
CA ASP A 187 29.97 -1.01 10.56
C ASP A 187 28.97 -1.05 9.39
N GLU A 188 27.95 -1.93 9.46
CA GLU A 188 26.85 -1.97 8.49
C GLU A 188 26.18 -0.60 8.35
N LEU A 189 25.80 0.03 9.46
CA LEU A 189 25.06 1.29 9.47
C LEU A 189 25.93 2.47 9.05
N THR A 190 27.15 2.56 9.54
CA THR A 190 28.08 3.65 9.22
C THR A 190 28.52 3.63 7.76
N SER A 191 28.56 2.45 7.12
CA SER A 191 28.92 2.31 5.70
C SER A 191 27.98 3.06 4.74
N VAL A 192 26.77 3.39 5.16
CA VAL A 192 25.75 4.07 4.33
C VAL A 192 25.34 5.44 4.91
N ALA A 193 25.78 5.78 6.11
CA ALA A 193 25.35 6.99 6.82
C ALA A 193 25.55 8.26 5.98
N ASP A 194 26.76 8.47 5.43
CA ASP A 194 27.09 9.66 4.63
C ASP A 194 26.24 9.80 3.36
N LYS A 195 25.75 8.68 2.81
CA LYS A 195 24.88 8.68 1.63
C LYS A 195 23.44 9.05 1.96
N ILE A 196 23.02 8.88 3.23
CA ILE A 196 21.63 9.14 3.70
C ILE A 196 21.51 10.53 4.28
N GLN A 197 22.51 10.98 5.05
CA GLN A 197 22.50 12.25 5.79
C GLN A 197 22.04 13.47 4.96
N PRO A 198 22.43 13.66 3.69
CA PRO A 198 21.98 14.81 2.91
C PRO A 198 20.46 14.91 2.73
N TYR A 199 19.75 13.79 2.82
CA TYR A 199 18.30 13.71 2.62
C TYR A 199 17.48 13.86 3.91
N VAL A 200 18.14 13.88 5.09
CA VAL A 200 17.48 13.91 6.39
C VAL A 200 16.82 15.26 6.65
N ALA A 201 15.58 15.24 7.13
CA ALA A 201 14.82 16.46 7.42
C ALA A 201 13.82 16.27 8.56
N ARG A 202 13.44 17.36 9.22
CA ARG A 202 12.29 17.44 10.10
C ARG A 202 11.01 17.49 9.26
N VAL A 203 10.53 16.29 8.86
CA VAL A 203 9.48 16.16 7.87
C VAL A 203 8.16 16.79 8.33
N TRP A 204 7.79 16.67 9.60
CA TRP A 204 6.58 17.28 10.13
C TRP A 204 6.55 18.81 9.95
N ASP A 205 7.68 19.48 10.15
CA ASP A 205 7.84 20.93 10.01
C ASP A 205 7.85 21.35 8.53
N LEU A 206 8.59 20.59 7.71
CA LEU A 206 8.64 20.77 6.26
C LEU A 206 7.23 20.68 5.65
N LEU A 207 6.48 19.64 5.99
CA LEU A 207 5.14 19.42 5.44
C LEU A 207 4.12 20.46 5.95
N ASP A 208 4.20 20.90 7.22
CA ASP A 208 3.33 21.96 7.72
C ASP A 208 3.61 23.30 7.03
N THR A 209 4.88 23.59 6.75
CA THR A 209 5.27 24.75 5.97
C THR A 209 4.69 24.73 4.55
N HIS A 210 4.82 23.61 3.84
CA HIS A 210 4.20 23.43 2.51
C HIS A 210 2.69 23.56 2.55
N ARG A 211 2.04 22.91 3.53
CA ARG A 211 0.59 22.99 3.72
C ARG A 211 0.12 24.44 3.94
N LYS A 212 0.78 25.18 4.82
CA LYS A 212 0.48 26.60 5.09
C LYS A 212 0.74 27.49 3.86
N GLY A 213 1.73 27.13 3.05
CA GLY A 213 2.03 27.79 1.78
C GLY A 213 1.07 27.45 0.64
N GLY A 214 0.05 26.61 0.89
CA GLY A 214 -0.95 26.25 -0.10
C GLY A 214 -0.51 25.18 -1.09
N SER A 215 0.58 24.45 -0.83
CA SER A 215 1.01 23.30 -1.65
C SER A 215 -0.01 22.17 -1.62
N ARG A 216 -0.18 21.51 -2.76
CA ARG A 216 -0.97 20.28 -2.88
C ARG A 216 -0.14 19.09 -2.47
N ILE A 217 -0.50 18.46 -1.37
CA ILE A 217 0.22 17.30 -0.83
C ILE A 217 -0.55 16.04 -1.19
N LEU A 218 0.15 15.09 -1.85
CA LEU A 218 -0.34 13.75 -2.13
C LEU A 218 0.28 12.76 -1.14
N PHE A 219 -0.54 12.11 -0.34
CA PHE A 219 -0.13 11.03 0.54
C PHE A 219 -0.33 9.69 -0.18
N GLU A 220 0.76 9.04 -0.50
CA GLU A 220 0.80 7.79 -1.23
C GLU A 220 0.82 6.61 -0.25
N GLY A 221 -0.33 5.93 -0.11
CA GLY A 221 -0.46 4.72 0.69
C GLY A 221 0.12 3.49 -0.02
N ALA A 222 0.63 2.58 0.77
CA ALA A 222 1.09 1.27 0.33
C ALA A 222 0.12 0.17 0.79
N GLN A 223 0.16 -1.01 0.17
CA GLN A 223 -0.74 -2.14 0.43
C GLN A 223 -2.23 -1.79 0.21
N GLY A 224 -3.13 -2.29 1.04
CA GLY A 224 -4.55 -2.00 1.01
C GLY A 224 -5.14 -2.08 2.42
N ALA A 225 -6.30 -1.45 2.63
CA ALA A 225 -6.91 -1.31 3.95
C ALA A 225 -7.30 -2.65 4.59
N LEU A 226 -7.58 -3.69 3.80
CA LEU A 226 -7.84 -5.03 4.33
C LEU A 226 -6.56 -5.77 4.77
N LEU A 227 -5.38 -5.17 4.54
CA LEU A 227 -4.10 -5.60 5.10
C LEU A 227 -3.67 -4.75 6.30
N ASP A 228 -4.50 -3.84 6.77
CA ASP A 228 -4.22 -3.02 7.97
C ASP A 228 -4.06 -3.89 9.21
N ASN A 229 -3.08 -3.55 10.07
CA ASN A 229 -2.77 -4.35 11.24
C ASN A 229 -3.90 -4.38 12.29
N ASP A 230 -4.74 -3.33 12.36
CA ASP A 230 -5.85 -3.23 13.29
C ASP A 230 -7.20 -3.58 12.65
N HIS A 231 -7.43 -3.13 11.41
CA HIS A 231 -8.73 -3.17 10.74
C HIS A 231 -8.82 -4.22 9.61
N GLY A 232 -7.70 -4.88 9.29
CA GLY A 232 -7.63 -5.88 8.24
C GLY A 232 -8.00 -7.29 8.68
N THR A 233 -7.72 -8.26 7.81
CA THR A 233 -7.99 -9.69 8.03
C THR A 233 -6.91 -10.34 8.89
N TYR A 234 -6.74 -9.87 10.11
CA TYR A 234 -5.75 -10.37 11.07
C TYR A 234 -5.88 -11.88 11.29
N PRO A 235 -4.75 -12.65 11.34
CA PRO A 235 -3.35 -12.19 11.32
C PRO A 235 -2.74 -12.05 9.93
N PHE A 236 -3.46 -12.26 8.84
CA PHE A 236 -3.01 -12.19 7.46
C PHE A 236 -2.99 -10.75 6.95
N VAL A 237 -2.16 -9.93 7.56
CA VAL A 237 -2.06 -8.47 7.36
C VAL A 237 -0.60 -8.03 7.26
N THR A 238 -0.35 -6.78 6.87
CA THR A 238 0.96 -6.14 7.03
C THR A 238 1.13 -5.61 8.45
N SER A 239 2.34 -5.29 8.85
CA SER A 239 2.64 -4.83 10.21
C SER A 239 2.45 -3.32 10.39
N SER A 240 1.96 -2.62 9.38
CA SER A 240 1.64 -1.19 9.46
C SER A 240 0.14 -0.93 9.40
N ASN A 241 -0.30 0.21 9.90
CA ASN A 241 -1.63 0.72 9.58
C ASN A 241 -1.64 1.25 8.15
N THR A 242 -2.63 0.82 7.36
CA THR A 242 -2.78 1.14 5.94
C THR A 242 -4.01 2.01 5.66
N VAL A 243 -4.87 2.22 6.65
CA VAL A 243 -6.01 3.13 6.59
C VAL A 243 -5.56 4.59 6.51
N ALA A 244 -6.40 5.47 5.98
CA ALA A 244 -6.04 6.87 5.71
C ALA A 244 -5.58 7.65 6.94
N GLY A 245 -6.11 7.36 8.13
CA GLY A 245 -5.69 8.00 9.37
C GLY A 245 -4.19 7.92 9.67
N GLN A 246 -3.52 6.90 9.15
CA GLN A 246 -2.08 6.73 9.29
C GLN A 246 -1.27 7.81 8.54
N ALA A 247 -1.84 8.48 7.54
CA ALA A 247 -1.16 9.56 6.83
C ALA A 247 -0.79 10.71 7.77
N ALA A 248 -1.67 11.06 8.71
CA ALA A 248 -1.37 12.06 9.72
C ALA A 248 -0.23 11.61 10.64
N ALA A 249 -0.38 10.47 11.30
CA ALA A 249 0.62 9.95 12.25
C ALA A 249 1.96 9.64 11.56
N GLY A 250 1.93 9.08 10.35
CA GLY A 250 3.11 8.64 9.61
C GLY A 250 3.87 9.74 8.87
N SER A 251 3.29 10.94 8.76
CA SER A 251 3.95 12.14 8.21
C SER A 251 4.23 13.21 9.26
N GLY A 252 3.65 13.07 10.47
CA GLY A 252 3.77 14.03 11.56
C GLY A 252 2.87 15.26 11.42
N LEU A 253 1.91 15.26 10.48
CA LEU A 253 0.90 16.31 10.38
C LEU A 253 -0.28 16.04 11.32
N GLY A 254 -0.99 17.08 11.72
CA GLY A 254 -2.23 16.94 12.46
C GLY A 254 -3.35 16.30 11.60
N PRO A 255 -4.32 15.60 12.22
CA PRO A 255 -5.38 14.92 11.46
C PRO A 255 -6.25 15.87 10.61
N THR A 256 -6.37 17.14 11.01
CA THR A 256 -7.10 18.16 10.24
C THR A 256 -6.37 18.62 8.96
N ALA A 257 -5.12 18.20 8.76
CA ALA A 257 -4.38 18.45 7.51
C ALA A 257 -4.80 17.52 6.38
N ILE A 258 -5.56 16.46 6.70
CA ILE A 258 -6.08 15.50 5.74
C ILE A 258 -7.32 16.10 5.08
N GLY A 259 -7.30 16.19 3.76
CA GLY A 259 -8.42 16.69 2.97
C GLY A 259 -9.25 15.55 2.37
N TYR A 260 -9.00 15.23 1.12
CA TYR A 260 -9.74 14.21 0.38
C TYR A 260 -9.08 12.83 0.48
N THR A 261 -9.84 11.81 0.80
CA THR A 261 -9.38 10.41 0.78
C THR A 261 -9.93 9.69 -0.44
N LEU A 262 -9.03 9.29 -1.35
CA LEU A 262 -9.35 8.52 -2.55
C LEU A 262 -9.06 7.04 -2.32
N GLY A 263 -10.10 6.20 -2.36
CA GLY A 263 -9.97 4.75 -2.30
C GLY A 263 -9.70 4.17 -3.68
N ILE A 264 -8.61 3.44 -3.88
CA ILE A 264 -8.41 2.72 -5.13
C ILE A 264 -9.06 1.36 -4.99
N THR A 265 -9.98 1.07 -5.88
CA THR A 265 -10.87 -0.10 -5.83
C THR A 265 -10.85 -0.80 -7.16
N LYS A 266 -10.59 -2.10 -7.17
CA LYS A 266 -10.69 -2.92 -8.38
C LYS A 266 -12.15 -3.34 -8.60
N ALA A 267 -12.61 -3.40 -9.85
CA ALA A 267 -13.97 -3.82 -10.20
C ALA A 267 -14.30 -5.29 -9.85
N TYR A 268 -13.33 -6.03 -9.39
CA TYR A 268 -13.43 -7.37 -8.79
C TYR A 268 -12.43 -7.44 -7.63
N THR A 269 -12.33 -8.58 -6.96
CA THR A 269 -11.44 -8.69 -5.79
C THR A 269 -10.25 -9.59 -6.09
N THR A 270 -9.07 -9.19 -5.61
CA THR A 270 -7.88 -10.06 -5.66
C THR A 270 -7.16 -10.06 -4.32
N ARG A 271 -6.48 -11.18 -4.03
CA ARG A 271 -5.66 -11.34 -2.83
C ARG A 271 -4.39 -12.10 -3.14
N VAL A 272 -3.27 -11.70 -2.53
CA VAL A 272 -2.01 -12.45 -2.54
C VAL A 272 -1.83 -13.12 -1.18
N GLY A 273 -1.36 -14.37 -1.19
CA GLY A 273 -1.05 -15.13 0.02
C GLY A 273 -2.28 -15.73 0.71
N GLU A 274 -2.06 -16.11 1.97
CA GLU A 274 -3.03 -16.83 2.77
C GLU A 274 -4.11 -15.92 3.36
N GLY A 275 -5.06 -16.54 4.06
CA GLY A 275 -6.12 -15.87 4.78
C GLY A 275 -7.48 -15.88 4.09
N PRO A 276 -8.52 -15.33 4.75
CA PRO A 276 -9.89 -15.41 4.29
C PRO A 276 -10.11 -14.63 2.99
N PHE A 277 -10.93 -15.20 2.11
CA PHE A 277 -11.36 -14.57 0.88
C PHE A 277 -12.79 -15.05 0.54
N PRO A 278 -13.83 -14.46 1.14
CA PRO A 278 -15.19 -14.98 1.05
C PRO A 278 -15.71 -15.13 -0.39
N CYS A 279 -15.32 -14.22 -1.28
CA CYS A 279 -15.81 -14.18 -2.66
C CYS A 279 -14.86 -14.86 -3.67
N GLU A 280 -13.90 -15.67 -3.21
CA GLU A 280 -12.92 -16.35 -4.07
C GLU A 280 -13.60 -17.31 -5.06
N LEU A 281 -13.06 -17.37 -6.29
CA LEU A 281 -13.56 -18.20 -7.38
C LEU A 281 -12.53 -19.22 -7.83
N PHE A 282 -12.99 -20.46 -7.99
CA PHE A 282 -12.15 -21.58 -8.45
C PHE A 282 -12.61 -22.14 -9.82
N ASP A 283 -13.56 -21.46 -10.46
CA ASP A 283 -14.19 -21.82 -11.72
C ASP A 283 -13.57 -21.11 -12.94
N ASP A 284 -14.25 -21.20 -14.09
CA ASP A 284 -13.85 -20.55 -15.35
C ASP A 284 -13.83 -19.03 -15.23
N ILE A 285 -14.70 -18.45 -14.41
CA ILE A 285 -14.72 -17.01 -14.18
C ILE A 285 -13.47 -16.58 -13.40
N GLY A 286 -13.12 -17.32 -12.35
CA GLY A 286 -11.86 -17.08 -11.61
C GLY A 286 -10.64 -17.14 -12.52
N ARG A 287 -10.59 -18.10 -13.44
CA ARG A 287 -9.54 -18.21 -14.49
C ARG A 287 -9.55 -17.02 -15.44
N HIS A 288 -10.73 -16.59 -15.91
CA HIS A 288 -10.89 -15.40 -16.75
C HIS A 288 -10.33 -14.16 -16.07
N LEU A 289 -10.77 -13.86 -14.83
CA LEU A 289 -10.29 -12.71 -14.06
C LEU A 289 -8.76 -12.72 -13.89
N SER A 290 -8.18 -13.89 -13.59
CA SER A 290 -6.74 -14.05 -13.43
C SER A 290 -5.97 -13.81 -14.73
N THR A 291 -6.45 -14.37 -15.84
CA THR A 291 -5.75 -14.35 -17.15
C THR A 291 -5.88 -12.99 -17.82
N VAL A 292 -7.11 -12.49 -17.98
CA VAL A 292 -7.40 -11.20 -18.63
C VAL A 292 -6.87 -10.05 -17.76
N GLY A 293 -7.07 -10.14 -16.45
CA GLY A 293 -6.56 -9.19 -15.49
C GLY A 293 -5.04 -9.22 -15.32
N LYS A 294 -4.33 -10.24 -15.86
CA LYS A 294 -2.89 -10.45 -15.66
C LYS A 294 -2.52 -10.43 -14.17
N GLU A 295 -3.26 -11.20 -13.38
CA GLU A 295 -3.18 -11.13 -11.92
C GLU A 295 -1.99 -11.92 -11.37
N VAL A 296 -0.79 -11.33 -11.57
CA VAL A 296 0.50 -11.82 -11.05
C VAL A 296 1.22 -10.67 -10.37
N GLY A 297 1.81 -10.96 -9.23
CA GLY A 297 2.56 -9.97 -8.45
C GLY A 297 3.83 -9.50 -9.18
N VAL A 298 3.94 -8.19 -9.45
CA VAL A 298 5.04 -7.60 -10.24
C VAL A 298 6.43 -7.88 -9.61
N ASN A 299 6.52 -7.86 -8.28
CA ASN A 299 7.79 -8.04 -7.57
C ASN A 299 8.04 -9.49 -7.13
N THR A 300 6.99 -10.26 -6.89
CA THR A 300 7.10 -11.60 -6.30
C THR A 300 6.84 -12.72 -7.30
N GLY A 301 6.25 -12.41 -8.46
CA GLY A 301 5.82 -13.42 -9.43
C GLY A 301 4.69 -14.33 -8.92
N ARG A 302 4.17 -14.11 -7.69
CA ARG A 302 3.11 -14.94 -7.12
C ARG A 302 1.78 -14.68 -7.82
N PRO A 303 1.00 -15.74 -8.16
CA PRO A 303 -0.36 -15.58 -8.67
C PRO A 303 -1.25 -14.93 -7.59
N ARG A 304 -2.19 -14.12 -8.05
CA ARG A 304 -3.22 -13.54 -7.20
C ARG A 304 -4.46 -14.43 -7.26
N ARG A 305 -5.05 -14.73 -6.11
CA ARG A 305 -6.37 -15.31 -5.97
C ARG A 305 -7.38 -14.28 -6.46
N CYS A 306 -8.42 -14.71 -7.21
CA CYS A 306 -9.43 -13.83 -7.80
C CYS A 306 -10.81 -14.19 -7.31
N GLY A 307 -11.69 -13.19 -7.19
CA GLY A 307 -13.07 -13.37 -6.77
C GLY A 307 -13.97 -12.21 -7.21
N TRP A 308 -15.27 -12.38 -7.02
CA TRP A 308 -16.22 -11.32 -7.30
C TRP A 308 -16.00 -10.09 -6.42
N PHE A 309 -16.55 -8.95 -6.85
CA PHE A 309 -16.52 -7.72 -6.07
C PHE A 309 -17.23 -7.93 -4.73
N ASP A 310 -16.55 -7.57 -3.64
CA ASP A 310 -17.06 -7.68 -2.27
C ASP A 310 -17.41 -6.30 -1.74
N SER A 311 -18.69 -5.93 -1.82
CA SER A 311 -19.14 -4.61 -1.37
C SER A 311 -19.12 -4.48 0.15
N VAL A 312 -19.23 -5.59 0.89
CA VAL A 312 -19.17 -5.56 2.36
C VAL A 312 -17.81 -5.09 2.84
N LEU A 313 -16.74 -5.69 2.29
CA LEU A 313 -15.37 -5.33 2.63
C LEU A 313 -15.02 -3.90 2.21
N VAL A 314 -15.41 -3.51 0.99
CA VAL A 314 -15.12 -2.15 0.49
C VAL A 314 -15.90 -1.11 1.30
N ARG A 315 -17.17 -1.35 1.64
CA ARG A 315 -17.96 -0.46 2.52
C ARG A 315 -17.33 -0.33 3.91
N GLN A 316 -16.81 -1.41 4.47
CA GLN A 316 -16.06 -1.36 5.73
C GLN A 316 -14.83 -0.45 5.60
N THR A 317 -14.07 -0.60 4.51
CA THR A 317 -12.90 0.25 4.23
C THR A 317 -13.28 1.71 4.02
N VAL A 318 -14.38 1.99 3.33
CA VAL A 318 -14.91 3.36 3.16
C VAL A 318 -15.12 4.01 4.52
N LYS A 319 -15.72 3.29 5.47
CA LYS A 319 -15.96 3.79 6.83
C LYS A 319 -14.67 3.96 7.64
N THR A 320 -13.79 2.96 7.65
CA THR A 320 -12.57 2.97 8.48
C THR A 320 -11.49 3.92 7.97
N SER A 321 -11.47 4.20 6.68
CA SER A 321 -10.54 5.15 6.05
C SER A 321 -11.16 6.53 5.77
N GLY A 322 -12.47 6.71 5.96
CA GLY A 322 -13.14 7.98 5.62
C GLY A 322 -13.02 8.30 4.12
N ILE A 323 -13.22 7.33 3.25
CA ILE A 323 -13.08 7.50 1.79
C ILE A 323 -14.19 8.41 1.28
N ASN A 324 -13.81 9.51 0.62
CA ASN A 324 -14.73 10.49 0.02
C ASN A 324 -15.19 10.09 -1.38
N GLY A 325 -14.34 9.35 -2.10
CA GLY A 325 -14.63 8.81 -3.42
C GLY A 325 -13.65 7.72 -3.79
N ILE A 326 -14.00 6.92 -4.80
CA ILE A 326 -13.15 5.83 -5.27
C ILE A 326 -12.61 6.09 -6.68
N ALA A 327 -11.41 5.57 -6.95
CA ALA A 327 -10.94 5.31 -8.29
C ALA A 327 -11.17 3.84 -8.61
N LEU A 328 -12.19 3.56 -9.43
CA LEU A 328 -12.51 2.20 -9.84
C LEU A 328 -11.60 1.79 -11.00
N THR A 329 -10.94 0.65 -10.87
CA THR A 329 -9.94 0.15 -11.82
C THR A 329 -10.33 -1.20 -12.39
N LYS A 330 -9.74 -1.57 -13.53
CA LYS A 330 -9.90 -2.92 -14.12
C LYS A 330 -11.34 -3.26 -14.53
N LEU A 331 -12.14 -2.27 -14.91
CA LEU A 331 -13.49 -2.50 -15.41
C LEU A 331 -13.46 -3.35 -16.70
N ASP A 332 -12.50 -3.11 -17.57
CA ASP A 332 -12.21 -3.79 -18.81
C ASP A 332 -12.02 -5.31 -18.67
N VAL A 333 -11.65 -5.78 -17.50
CA VAL A 333 -11.48 -7.23 -17.24
C VAL A 333 -12.83 -7.96 -17.16
N LEU A 334 -13.92 -7.25 -16.92
CA LEU A 334 -15.27 -7.81 -16.85
C LEU A 334 -15.95 -7.85 -18.23
N ASP A 335 -15.35 -7.27 -19.28
CA ASP A 335 -15.89 -7.28 -20.65
C ASP A 335 -16.12 -8.72 -21.12
N GLY A 336 -17.23 -8.98 -21.79
CA GLY A 336 -17.62 -10.27 -22.34
C GLY A 336 -18.25 -11.25 -21.35
N LEU A 337 -18.35 -10.90 -20.07
CA LEU A 337 -19.09 -11.70 -19.09
C LEU A 337 -20.60 -11.50 -19.26
N LYS A 338 -21.35 -12.60 -19.32
CA LYS A 338 -22.83 -12.56 -19.44
C LYS A 338 -23.50 -12.12 -18.13
N GLU A 339 -22.95 -12.55 -17.02
CA GLU A 339 -23.43 -12.26 -15.67
C GLU A 339 -22.25 -11.85 -14.79
N ILE A 340 -22.50 -10.89 -13.91
CA ILE A 340 -21.52 -10.39 -12.94
C ILE A 340 -22.17 -10.46 -11.56
N LYS A 341 -21.49 -11.09 -10.60
CA LYS A 341 -21.99 -11.18 -9.24
C LYS A 341 -21.30 -10.19 -8.34
N VAL A 342 -22.06 -9.61 -7.42
CA VAL A 342 -21.57 -8.70 -6.38
C VAL A 342 -21.97 -9.26 -5.03
N CYS A 343 -21.03 -9.40 -4.11
CA CYS A 343 -21.33 -9.78 -2.73
C CYS A 343 -21.95 -8.59 -1.99
N VAL A 344 -23.15 -8.77 -1.48
CA VAL A 344 -23.96 -7.74 -0.81
C VAL A 344 -24.13 -7.98 0.68
N GLY A 345 -23.69 -9.13 1.19
CA GLY A 345 -23.77 -9.52 2.59
C GLY A 345 -23.09 -10.85 2.82
N TYR A 346 -23.01 -11.26 4.08
CA TYR A 346 -22.57 -12.59 4.47
C TYR A 346 -23.63 -13.31 5.28
N GLU A 347 -23.57 -14.64 5.26
CA GLU A 347 -24.26 -15.51 6.20
C GLU A 347 -23.24 -16.11 7.16
N LEU A 348 -23.53 -16.03 8.45
CA LEU A 348 -22.77 -16.67 9.51
C LEU A 348 -23.76 -17.29 10.52
N ASP A 349 -23.63 -18.59 10.78
CA ASP A 349 -24.49 -19.33 11.70
C ASP A 349 -26.00 -19.14 11.43
N GLY A 350 -26.38 -19.09 10.13
CA GLY A 350 -27.76 -18.89 9.66
C GLY A 350 -28.29 -17.45 9.78
N GLN A 351 -27.44 -16.49 10.17
CA GLN A 351 -27.79 -15.08 10.24
C GLN A 351 -27.11 -14.27 9.15
N LYS A 352 -27.86 -13.36 8.54
CA LYS A 352 -27.29 -12.38 7.60
C LYS A 352 -26.58 -11.29 8.37
N ILE A 353 -25.30 -11.03 7.99
CA ILE A 353 -24.49 -9.95 8.54
C ILE A 353 -23.94 -9.08 7.39
N ASP A 354 -23.60 -7.83 7.69
CA ASP A 354 -23.14 -6.81 6.75
C ASP A 354 -21.71 -6.30 7.06
N TYR A 355 -20.93 -7.12 7.76
CA TYR A 355 -19.52 -6.86 8.14
C TYR A 355 -18.74 -8.17 8.15
N LEU A 356 -17.40 -8.08 8.00
CA LEU A 356 -16.53 -9.22 8.20
C LEU A 356 -16.17 -9.32 9.70
N PRO A 357 -16.43 -10.47 10.35
CA PRO A 357 -16.07 -10.68 11.75
C PRO A 357 -14.58 -10.55 12.01
N ALA A 358 -14.20 -10.14 13.22
CA ALA A 358 -12.79 -9.99 13.58
C ALA A 358 -12.08 -11.32 13.86
N SER A 359 -12.77 -12.34 14.35
CA SER A 359 -12.14 -13.62 14.68
C SER A 359 -11.84 -14.45 13.44
N MET A 360 -10.67 -15.06 13.39
CA MET A 360 -10.22 -15.89 12.28
C MET A 360 -11.19 -17.04 11.95
N GLY A 361 -11.75 -17.70 12.97
CA GLY A 361 -12.71 -18.77 12.77
C GLY A 361 -14.01 -18.30 12.11
N ALA A 362 -14.54 -17.15 12.55
CA ALA A 362 -15.74 -16.57 11.95
C ALA A 362 -15.45 -16.04 10.53
N GLN A 363 -14.28 -15.45 10.28
CA GLN A 363 -13.87 -15.04 8.92
C GLN A 363 -13.80 -16.21 7.96
N ALA A 364 -13.38 -17.38 8.41
CA ALA A 364 -13.34 -18.60 7.60
C ALA A 364 -14.73 -19.22 7.40
N ALA A 365 -15.68 -18.96 8.30
CA ALA A 365 -17.00 -19.56 8.28
C ALA A 365 -18.06 -18.73 7.51
N VAL A 366 -17.82 -17.45 7.24
CA VAL A 366 -18.76 -16.61 6.49
C VAL A 366 -18.99 -17.15 5.08
N LYS A 367 -20.25 -17.11 4.63
CA LYS A 367 -20.63 -17.44 3.27
C LYS A 367 -21.12 -16.17 2.56
N PRO A 368 -20.60 -15.84 1.38
CA PRO A 368 -21.03 -14.64 0.66
C PRO A 368 -22.46 -14.78 0.13
N ILE A 369 -23.24 -13.72 0.24
CA ILE A 369 -24.55 -13.57 -0.38
C ILE A 369 -24.36 -12.71 -1.61
N PHE A 370 -24.69 -13.25 -2.79
CA PHE A 370 -24.50 -12.58 -4.06
C PHE A 370 -25.80 -12.07 -4.65
N GLU A 371 -25.74 -10.90 -5.26
CA GLU A 371 -26.68 -10.45 -6.27
C GLU A 371 -26.05 -10.57 -7.65
N THR A 372 -26.86 -10.95 -8.64
CA THR A 372 -26.45 -11.16 -10.02
C THR A 372 -26.94 -10.01 -10.87
N LEU A 373 -26.02 -9.38 -11.59
CA LEU A 373 -26.27 -8.33 -12.57
C LEU A 373 -26.05 -8.87 -13.97
N GLU A 374 -26.78 -8.31 -14.95
CA GLU A 374 -26.50 -8.53 -16.36
C GLU A 374 -25.12 -7.96 -16.71
N GLY A 375 -24.31 -8.74 -17.40
CA GLY A 375 -23.01 -8.30 -17.92
C GLY A 375 -23.16 -7.57 -19.24
N TRP A 376 -22.04 -7.38 -19.94
CA TRP A 376 -21.98 -6.71 -21.25
C TRP A 376 -21.02 -7.39 -22.19
N SER A 377 -21.28 -7.28 -23.50
CA SER A 377 -20.45 -7.87 -24.57
C SER A 377 -19.49 -6.89 -25.21
N GLU A 378 -19.81 -5.61 -25.17
CA GLU A 378 -19.03 -4.53 -25.75
C GLU A 378 -17.79 -4.25 -24.88
N THR A 379 -16.75 -3.72 -25.51
CA THR A 379 -15.55 -3.36 -24.75
C THR A 379 -15.72 -2.04 -23.99
N THR A 380 -15.26 -2.01 -22.74
CA THR A 380 -15.09 -0.78 -21.96
C THR A 380 -13.67 -0.22 -22.08
N ALA A 381 -12.74 -1.00 -22.66
CA ALA A 381 -11.34 -0.64 -22.75
C ALA A 381 -11.13 0.63 -23.61
N GLY A 382 -10.44 1.61 -23.05
CA GLY A 382 -10.12 2.87 -23.72
C GLY A 382 -11.22 3.93 -23.68
N ALA A 383 -12.37 3.67 -23.07
CA ALA A 383 -13.44 4.66 -22.89
C ALA A 383 -12.93 5.84 -22.04
N ARG A 384 -13.22 7.07 -22.49
CA ARG A 384 -12.81 8.34 -21.85
C ARG A 384 -14.00 9.20 -21.44
N SER A 385 -15.21 8.75 -21.72
CA SER A 385 -16.47 9.38 -21.31
C SER A 385 -17.50 8.33 -20.93
N TRP A 386 -18.48 8.71 -20.11
CA TRP A 386 -19.58 7.82 -19.72
C TRP A 386 -20.41 7.35 -20.90
N SER A 387 -20.54 8.18 -21.96
CA SER A 387 -21.32 7.85 -23.16
C SER A 387 -20.68 6.76 -24.04
N GLU A 388 -19.42 6.45 -23.82
CA GLU A 388 -18.70 5.36 -24.53
C GLU A 388 -18.84 4.02 -23.83
N LEU A 389 -19.41 3.99 -22.62
CA LEU A 389 -19.58 2.77 -21.84
C LEU A 389 -20.90 2.07 -22.17
N PRO A 390 -20.94 0.72 -22.20
CA PRO A 390 -22.18 -0.03 -22.25
C PRO A 390 -23.10 0.31 -21.10
N ALA A 391 -24.42 0.32 -21.34
CA ALA A 391 -25.41 0.68 -20.32
C ALA A 391 -25.32 -0.21 -19.07
N GLN A 392 -25.04 -1.51 -19.25
CA GLN A 392 -24.88 -2.46 -18.15
C GLN A 392 -23.62 -2.18 -17.33
N ALA A 393 -22.52 -1.76 -17.98
CA ALA A 393 -21.30 -1.34 -17.27
C ALA A 393 -21.56 -0.10 -16.40
N VAL A 394 -22.31 0.88 -16.93
CA VAL A 394 -22.75 2.05 -16.16
C VAL A 394 -23.63 1.63 -14.97
N LYS A 395 -24.59 0.73 -15.18
CA LYS A 395 -25.44 0.20 -14.09
C LYS A 395 -24.61 -0.49 -13.01
N TYR A 396 -23.62 -1.31 -13.41
CA TYR A 396 -22.69 -1.96 -12.49
C TYR A 396 -21.93 -0.95 -11.63
N VAL A 397 -21.37 0.09 -12.25
CA VAL A 397 -20.63 1.13 -11.53
C VAL A 397 -21.54 1.86 -10.54
N ARG A 398 -22.75 2.26 -10.96
CA ARG A 398 -23.72 2.94 -10.09
C ARG A 398 -24.19 2.07 -8.93
N TYR A 399 -24.38 0.78 -9.19
CA TYR A 399 -24.74 -0.17 -8.15
C TYR A 399 -23.64 -0.34 -7.09
N ILE A 400 -22.37 -0.37 -7.52
CA ILE A 400 -21.23 -0.37 -6.58
C ILE A 400 -21.24 0.89 -5.70
N GLU A 401 -21.42 2.07 -6.29
CA GLU A 401 -21.49 3.33 -5.54
C GLU A 401 -22.56 3.28 -4.43
N GLU A 402 -23.73 2.80 -4.78
CA GLU A 402 -24.85 2.65 -3.83
C GLU A 402 -24.49 1.69 -2.68
N LEU A 403 -23.96 0.50 -3.00
CA LEU A 403 -23.61 -0.52 -2.02
C LEU A 403 -22.51 -0.09 -1.05
N ILE A 404 -21.49 0.64 -1.53
CA ILE A 404 -20.35 1.02 -0.69
C ILE A 404 -20.54 2.38 -0.02
N GLY A 405 -21.49 3.20 -0.49
CA GLY A 405 -21.77 4.55 0.04
C GLY A 405 -20.69 5.57 -0.29
N ALA A 406 -19.98 5.42 -1.40
CA ALA A 406 -18.99 6.38 -1.88
C ALA A 406 -19.06 6.50 -3.41
N PRO A 407 -18.95 7.75 -3.98
CA PRO A 407 -19.03 7.96 -5.42
C PRO A 407 -17.75 7.49 -6.12
N VAL A 408 -17.87 7.15 -7.41
CA VAL A 408 -16.72 6.94 -8.31
C VAL A 408 -16.22 8.30 -8.77
N ALA A 409 -15.12 8.77 -8.19
CA ALA A 409 -14.44 10.00 -8.58
C ALA A 409 -13.60 9.82 -9.87
N MET A 410 -13.09 8.64 -10.09
CA MET A 410 -12.30 8.28 -11.27
C MET A 410 -12.63 6.86 -11.72
N LEU A 411 -12.74 6.64 -13.03
CA LEU A 411 -12.94 5.31 -13.61
C LEU A 411 -11.82 5.01 -14.61
N SER A 412 -11.00 4.02 -14.29
CA SER A 412 -9.90 3.55 -15.16
C SER A 412 -10.39 2.41 -16.04
N THR A 413 -10.39 2.62 -17.35
CA THR A 413 -10.95 1.72 -18.36
C THR A 413 -9.89 0.88 -19.09
N SER A 414 -8.59 1.14 -18.88
CA SER A 414 -7.49 0.32 -19.39
C SER A 414 -6.21 0.56 -18.56
N PRO A 415 -5.12 -0.18 -18.80
CA PRO A 415 -3.81 0.11 -18.19
C PRO A 415 -3.21 1.46 -18.59
N GLU A 416 -3.59 2.01 -19.74
CA GLU A 416 -3.07 3.27 -20.28
C GLU A 416 -3.50 4.46 -19.43
N ARG A 417 -2.57 5.38 -19.19
CA ARG A 417 -2.78 6.52 -18.28
C ARG A 417 -3.97 7.41 -18.69
N LEU A 418 -4.11 7.69 -19.98
CA LEU A 418 -5.14 8.59 -20.50
C LEU A 418 -6.54 7.95 -20.55
N ASP A 419 -6.63 6.63 -20.42
CA ASP A 419 -7.88 5.90 -20.44
C ASP A 419 -8.50 5.91 -19.03
N THR A 420 -8.89 7.12 -18.63
CA THR A 420 -9.48 7.39 -17.30
C THR A 420 -10.57 8.45 -17.45
N ILE A 421 -11.78 8.11 -17.03
CA ILE A 421 -12.89 9.05 -16.92
C ILE A 421 -12.75 9.75 -15.58
N LEU A 422 -12.50 11.05 -15.61
CA LEU A 422 -12.46 11.91 -14.42
C LEU A 422 -13.86 12.44 -14.14
N VAL A 423 -14.43 12.08 -12.99
CA VAL A 423 -15.74 12.55 -12.53
C VAL A 423 -15.58 13.69 -11.54
N GLN A 424 -14.63 13.55 -10.62
CA GLN A 424 -14.30 14.58 -9.63
C GLN A 424 -12.77 14.66 -9.48
N ASP A 425 -12.20 15.84 -9.53
CA ASP A 425 -10.79 16.03 -9.25
C ASP A 425 -10.57 16.05 -7.72
N PRO A 426 -9.80 15.10 -7.16
CA PRO A 426 -9.58 15.05 -5.70
C PRO A 426 -8.86 16.28 -5.12
N PHE A 427 -8.16 17.07 -5.94
CA PHE A 427 -7.49 18.31 -5.50
C PHE A 427 -8.39 19.57 -5.60
N GLN A 428 -9.59 19.46 -6.15
CA GLN A 428 -10.58 20.55 -6.17
C GLN A 428 -11.47 20.43 -4.93
N ASP A 429 -11.73 21.61 -4.30
CA ASP A 429 -12.65 21.73 -3.16
C ASP A 429 -14.09 21.54 -3.61
#